data_e653ecfe4e2b43cb4d1acd5740b24426
#
_entry.id   e653ecfe4e2b43cb4d1acd5740b24426
#
_cell.length_a   1.000
_cell.length_b   1.000
_cell.length_c   1.000
_cell.angle_alpha   90.00
_cell.angle_beta   90.00
_cell.angle_gamma   90.00
#
_symmetry.space_group_name_H-M   'P 1'
#
loop_
_entity.id
_entity.type
_entity.pdbx_description
1 polymer ?
#
loop_
_entity_poly.entity_id
_entity_poly.type
_entity_poly.pdbx_seq_one_letter_code
_entity_poly.pdbx_strand_id
1 'polypeptide(L)' 'MKIGVLALQGDFHEHLSCFKKLNVDACEVRSISDIDSINGLVIPGGESTTISKLLKFTKLDAKIKEKCSEGMPIWGTCAG' A
#
# COMPACT_ATOMS: atom_id res chain seq x y z
N MET A 1 8.86 11.85 5.60
CA MET A 1 8.13 10.57 5.72
C MET A 1 7.56 10.19 4.36
N LYS A 2 7.75 8.96 3.95
CA LYS A 2 7.30 8.49 2.65
C LYS A 2 6.15 7.50 2.81
N ILE A 3 5.05 7.75 2.12
CA ILE A 3 3.86 6.91 2.17
C ILE A 3 3.79 6.09 0.89
N GLY A 4 3.65 4.78 1.03
CA GLY A 4 3.43 3.89 -0.09
C GLY A 4 1.96 3.66 -0.31
N VAL A 5 1.52 3.68 -1.57
CA VAL A 5 0.14 3.33 -1.94
C VAL A 5 0.20 2.05 -2.76
N LEU A 6 -0.45 1.02 -2.26
CA LEU A 6 -0.45 -0.28 -2.95
C LEU A 6 -1.11 -0.13 -4.32
N ALA A 7 -0.37 -0.43 -5.37
CA ALA A 7 -0.77 -0.15 -6.76
C ALA A 7 -1.01 -1.44 -7.56
N LEU A 8 -1.61 -2.44 -6.94
CA LEU A 8 -1.94 -3.69 -7.61
C LEU A 8 -3.33 -3.65 -8.23
N GLN A 9 -4.26 -3.00 -7.56
CA GLN A 9 -5.64 -2.84 -8.01
C GLN A 9 -6.32 -1.78 -7.18
N GLY A 10 -7.41 -1.21 -7.69
CA GLY A 10 -8.19 -0.19 -7.01
C GLY A 10 -7.79 1.22 -7.42
N ASP A 11 -8.33 2.20 -6.73
CA ASP A 11 -8.19 3.61 -7.10
C ASP A 11 -6.93 4.24 -6.49
N PHE A 12 -5.78 3.64 -6.72
CA PHE A 12 -4.54 4.15 -6.14
C PHE A 12 -4.15 5.53 -6.69
N HIS A 13 -4.58 5.87 -7.90
CA HIS A 13 -4.29 7.20 -8.48
C HIS A 13 -4.93 8.34 -7.70
N GLU A 14 -6.15 8.13 -7.21
CA GLU A 14 -6.82 9.14 -6.40
C GLU A 14 -6.07 9.40 -5.10
N HIS A 15 -5.60 8.34 -4.45
CA HIS A 15 -4.84 8.47 -3.22
C HIS A 15 -3.51 9.19 -3.46
N LEU A 16 -2.81 8.84 -4.54
CA LEU A 16 -1.56 9.51 -4.89
C LEU A 16 -1.78 11.00 -5.17
N SER A 17 -2.84 11.33 -5.90
CA SER A 17 -3.18 12.73 -6.20
C SER A 17 -3.48 13.51 -4.93
N CYS A 18 -4.22 12.90 -4.01
CA CYS A 18 -4.57 13.52 -2.75
C CYS A 18 -3.33 13.83 -1.92
N PHE A 19 -2.43 12.86 -1.79
CA PHE A 19 -1.18 13.07 -1.06
C PHE A 19 -0.31 14.13 -1.72
N LYS A 20 -0.27 14.16 -3.04
CA LYS A 20 0.49 15.17 -3.76
C LYS A 20 -0.04 16.58 -3.47
N LYS A 21 -1.37 16.74 -3.43
CA LYS A 21 -1.98 18.02 -3.09
C LYS A 21 -1.66 18.47 -1.67
N LEU A 22 -1.45 17.51 -0.77
CA LEU A 22 -1.10 17.79 0.62
C LEU A 22 0.40 17.91 0.85
N ASN A 23 1.19 17.86 -0.21
CA ASN A 23 2.66 17.90 -0.15
C ASN A 23 3.24 16.72 0.65
N VAL A 24 2.56 15.60 0.62
CA VAL A 24 3.04 14.36 1.25
C VAL A 24 3.83 13.56 0.23
N ASP A 25 5.01 13.08 0.60
CA ASP A 25 5.82 12.23 -0.27
C ASP A 25 5.16 10.86 -0.36
N ALA A 26 4.62 10.53 -1.52
CA ALA A 26 3.91 9.28 -1.75
C ALA A 26 4.38 8.60 -3.02
N CYS A 27 4.36 7.28 -3.02
CA CYS A 27 4.80 6.50 -4.18
C CYS A 27 3.93 5.25 -4.35
N GLU A 28 3.96 4.69 -5.56
CA GLU A 28 3.30 3.43 -5.84
C GLU A 28 4.11 2.27 -5.26
N VAL A 29 3.42 1.29 -4.68
CA VAL A 29 4.03 0.07 -4.18
C VAL A 29 3.55 -1.10 -5.04
N ARG A 30 4.47 -1.74 -5.74
CA ARG A 30 4.18 -2.87 -6.62
C ARG A 30 5.05 -4.09 -6.34
N SER A 31 6.15 -3.92 -5.62
CA SER A 31 7.09 -4.99 -5.35
C SER A 31 7.58 -4.93 -3.91
N ILE A 32 8.24 -6.01 -3.49
CA ILE A 32 8.80 -6.11 -2.14
C ILE A 32 9.79 -4.99 -1.86
N SER A 33 10.63 -4.66 -2.84
CA SER A 33 11.63 -3.61 -2.64
C SER A 33 11.01 -2.23 -2.44
N ASP A 34 9.84 -1.99 -2.99
CA ASP A 34 9.15 -0.71 -2.78
C ASP A 34 8.74 -0.52 -1.33
N ILE A 35 8.40 -1.60 -0.64
CA ILE A 35 7.97 -1.54 0.76
C ILE A 35 9.14 -1.14 1.68
N ASP A 36 10.35 -1.49 1.33
CA ASP A 36 11.51 -1.18 2.16
C ASP A 36 11.80 0.33 2.24
N SER A 37 11.30 1.09 1.28
CA SER A 37 11.58 2.53 1.20
C SER A 37 10.50 3.42 1.81
N ILE A 38 9.41 2.83 2.32
CA ILE A 38 8.27 3.60 2.83
C ILE A 38 8.19 3.56 4.35
N ASN A 39 7.50 4.56 4.92
CA ASN A 39 7.27 4.67 6.35
C ASN A 39 5.85 4.29 6.76
N GLY A 40 4.94 4.27 5.81
CA GLY A 40 3.56 3.85 6.02
C GLY A 40 2.97 3.35 4.72
N LEU A 41 1.92 2.55 4.81
CA LEU A 41 1.30 1.94 3.64
C LEU A 41 -0.20 2.19 3.62
N VAL A 42 -0.71 2.57 2.45
CA VAL A 42 -2.15 2.71 2.20
C VAL A 42 -2.56 1.60 1.23
N ILE A 43 -3.59 0.87 1.60
CA ILE A 43 -4.19 -0.16 0.74
C ILE A 43 -5.51 0.41 0.23
N PRO A 44 -5.57 0.81 -1.05
CA PRO A 44 -6.78 1.40 -1.61
C PRO A 44 -7.94 0.41 -1.67
N GLY A 45 -9.14 0.92 -1.73
CA GLY A 45 -10.34 0.12 -1.88
C GLY A 45 -10.31 -0.68 -3.18
N GLY A 46 -11.07 -1.75 -3.17
CA GLY A 46 -11.18 -2.66 -4.30
C GLY A 46 -11.84 -3.94 -3.82
N GLU A 47 -11.92 -4.93 -4.67
CA GLU A 47 -12.45 -6.22 -4.27
C GLU A 47 -11.41 -6.93 -3.40
N SER A 48 -11.76 -7.16 -2.13
CA SER A 48 -10.81 -7.70 -1.16
C SER A 48 -10.26 -9.08 -1.56
N THR A 49 -11.08 -9.90 -2.19
CA THR A 49 -10.64 -11.22 -2.65
C THR A 49 -9.55 -11.10 -3.70
N THR A 50 -9.74 -10.20 -4.66
CA THR A 50 -8.77 -9.98 -5.72
C THR A 50 -7.46 -9.41 -5.15
N ILE A 51 -7.57 -8.45 -4.22
CA ILE A 51 -6.39 -7.87 -3.57
C ILE A 51 -5.62 -8.95 -2.81
N SER A 52 -6.32 -9.81 -2.07
CA SER A 52 -5.67 -10.89 -1.34
C SER A 52 -4.92 -11.84 -2.26
N LYS A 53 -5.51 -12.19 -3.39
CA LYS A 53 -4.85 -13.06 -4.38
C LYS A 53 -3.60 -12.41 -4.97
N LEU A 54 -3.69 -11.13 -5.31
CA LEU A 54 -2.55 -10.39 -5.84
C LEU A 54 -1.43 -10.26 -4.82
N LEU A 55 -1.76 -10.01 -3.56
CA LEU A 55 -0.77 -9.94 -2.50
C LEU A 55 -0.03 -11.27 -2.33
N LYS A 56 -0.75 -12.37 -2.35
CA LYS A 56 -0.13 -13.69 -2.25
C LYS A 56 0.74 -14.02 -3.46
N PHE A 57 0.24 -13.69 -4.65
CA PHE A 57 0.97 -13.94 -5.89
C PHE A 57 2.30 -13.17 -5.93
N THR A 58 2.29 -11.94 -5.47
CA THR A 58 3.49 -11.09 -5.46
C THR A 58 4.34 -11.26 -4.21
N LYS A 59 3.88 -12.05 -3.26
CA LYS A 59 4.50 -12.26 -1.95
C LYS A 59 4.58 -10.99 -1.11
N LEU A 60 3.81 -9.98 -1.45
CA LEU A 60 3.76 -8.73 -0.69
C LEU A 60 3.09 -8.92 0.67
N ASP A 61 2.17 -9.89 0.79
CA ASP A 61 1.48 -10.15 2.03
C ASP A 61 2.45 -10.45 3.18
N ALA A 62 3.43 -11.30 2.94
CA ALA A 62 4.43 -11.64 3.96
C ALA A 62 5.26 -10.42 4.34
N LYS A 63 5.67 -9.62 3.36
CA LYS A 63 6.46 -8.41 3.60
C LYS A 63 5.67 -7.36 4.37
N ILE A 64 4.40 -7.20 4.04
CA ILE A 64 3.51 -6.27 4.74
C ILE A 64 3.34 -6.68 6.20
N LYS A 65 3.13 -7.96 6.46
CA LYS A 65 3.04 -8.47 7.83
C LYS A 65 4.32 -8.23 8.62
N GLU A 66 5.45 -8.46 8.00
CA GLU A 66 6.75 -8.20 8.63
C GLU A 66 6.88 -6.72 9.02
N LYS A 67 6.58 -5.81 8.11
CA LYS A 67 6.66 -4.38 8.38
C LYS A 67 5.65 -3.93 9.43
N CYS A 68 4.46 -4.50 9.41
CA CYS A 68 3.44 -4.20 10.41
C CYS A 68 3.91 -4.61 11.81
N SER A 69 4.55 -5.76 11.93
CA SER A 69 5.08 -6.21 13.22
C SER A 69 6.25 -5.34 13.70
N GLU A 70 6.92 -4.65 12.81
CA GLU A 70 7.98 -3.69 13.13
C GLU A 70 7.43 -2.31 13.51
N GLY A 71 6.12 -2.12 13.44
CA GLY A 71 5.46 -0.87 13.82
C GLY A 71 5.08 0.05 12.66
N MET A 72 5.22 -0.38 11.42
CA MET A 72 4.82 0.44 10.28
C MET A 72 3.29 0.59 10.23
N PRO A 73 2.76 1.84 10.21
CA PRO A 73 1.31 2.03 10.12
C PRO A 73 0.78 1.61 8.75
N ILE A 74 -0.39 0.99 8.76
CA ILE A 74 -1.08 0.52 7.56
C ILE A 74 -2.52 0.98 7.60
N TRP A 75 -3.00 1.59 6.52
CA TRP A 75 -4.37 2.08 6.42
C TRP A 75 -5.09 1.38 5.27
N GLY A 76 -6.25 0.80 5.57
CA GLY A 76 -7.16 0.29 4.54
C GLY A 76 -8.24 1.32 4.28
N THR A 77 -8.54 1.60 3.03
CA THR A 77 -9.53 2.62 2.66
C THR A 77 -10.87 2.04 2.21
N CYS A 78 -11.01 0.74 2.27
CA CYS A 78 -12.26 0.05 2.00
C CYS A 78 -12.43 -1.04 3.03
N ALA A 79 -13.61 -1.66 3.07
CA ALA A 79 -13.92 -2.70 4.02
C ALA A 79 -13.15 -4.00 3.72
N GLY A 80 -11.91 -3.88 3.50
CA GLY A 80 -11.10 -5.03 3.16
C GLY A 80 -10.37 -5.65 4.32
#